data_bb70d8b89f637224438df54242498415
#
_entry.id   bb70d8b89f637224438df54242498415
#
_cell.length_a   1.000
_cell.length_b   1.000
_cell.length_c   1.000
_cell.angle_alpha   90.00
_cell.angle_beta   90.00
_cell.angle_gamma   90.00
#
_symmetry.space_group_name_H-M   'P 1'
#
loop_
_entity.id
_entity.type
_entity.pdbx_description
1 polymer ?
#
loop_
_entity_poly.entity_id
_entity_poly.type
_entity_poly.pdbx_seq_one_letter_code
_entity_poly.pdbx_strand_id
1 'polypeptide(L)'
;IMKKAEVKFENITKKFNETTAVDNVSCSFEAGTLTTLLGPSGCGKTTSLRIIAGLERATSGKILVDDEDVTILPATDRDVSMVFQSYALFPHMSVIENVSYGLKMINVNKEEYIEKALETLKLVNLEGYENRMPSELSGGQQQRVAVARAIVLKPKVLLFDEPLSNLDAK
;
A
#
# COMPACT_ATOMS: atom_id res chain seq x y z
N ILE A 1 -2.35 4.82 17.53
CA ILE A 1 -3.58 4.32 16.91
C ILE A 1 -3.57 4.81 15.47
N MET A 2 -3.65 3.91 14.49
CA MET A 2 -3.80 4.30 13.08
C MET A 2 -5.14 5.02 12.92
N LYS A 3 -5.14 6.15 12.20
CA LYS A 3 -6.38 6.77 11.75
C LYS A 3 -7.06 5.79 10.79
N LYS A 4 -8.38 5.78 10.78
CA LYS A 4 -9.17 4.87 9.93
C LYS A 4 -10.00 5.73 9.00
N ALA A 5 -10.09 5.37 7.73
CA ALA A 5 -10.86 6.09 6.74
C ALA A 5 -11.80 5.15 5.98
N GLU A 6 -12.97 5.64 5.64
CA GLU A 6 -13.84 5.03 4.63
C GLU A 6 -13.32 5.36 3.24
N VAL A 7 -13.40 4.41 2.31
CA VAL A 7 -13.11 4.65 0.89
C VAL A 7 -14.38 4.41 0.08
N LYS A 8 -14.74 5.35 -0.79
CA LYS A 8 -15.90 5.23 -1.68
C LYS A 8 -15.49 5.36 -3.14
N PHE A 9 -16.06 4.50 -3.96
CA PHE A 9 -16.09 4.64 -5.41
C PHE A 9 -17.47 5.14 -5.83
N GLU A 10 -17.48 6.18 -6.68
CA GLU A 10 -18.69 6.69 -7.31
C GLU A 10 -18.53 6.60 -8.83
N ASN A 11 -19.20 5.63 -9.45
CA ASN A 11 -19.24 5.41 -10.91
C ASN A 11 -17.84 5.32 -11.56
N ILE A 12 -16.90 4.65 -10.90
CA ILE A 12 -15.52 4.53 -11.39
C ILE A 12 -15.48 3.69 -12.65
N THR A 13 -14.93 4.29 -13.69
CA THR A 13 -14.58 3.59 -14.93
C THR A 13 -13.10 3.77 -15.22
N LYS A 14 -12.42 2.70 -15.63
CA LYS A 14 -11.05 2.72 -16.13
C LYS A 14 -10.94 1.99 -17.45
N LYS A 15 -10.48 2.72 -18.45
CA LYS A 15 -10.17 2.18 -19.78
C LYS A 15 -8.69 2.30 -20.09
N PHE A 16 -8.13 1.24 -20.65
CA PHE A 16 -6.80 1.21 -21.27
C PHE A 16 -7.00 0.95 -22.77
N ASN A 17 -6.88 2.00 -23.56
CA ASN A 17 -7.23 1.98 -24.97
C ASN A 17 -8.65 1.41 -25.17
N GLU A 18 -8.78 0.29 -25.89
CA GLU A 18 -10.06 -0.37 -26.17
C GLU A 18 -10.55 -1.29 -25.03
N THR A 19 -9.70 -1.55 -24.02
CA THR A 19 -10.04 -2.47 -22.92
C THR A 19 -10.58 -1.72 -21.72
N THR A 20 -11.77 -2.06 -21.28
CA THR A 20 -12.35 -1.56 -20.02
C THR A 20 -11.94 -2.49 -18.88
N ALA A 21 -11.09 -2.02 -17.98
CA ALA A 21 -10.60 -2.79 -16.83
C ALA A 21 -11.51 -2.65 -15.61
N VAL A 22 -12.17 -1.51 -15.44
CA VAL A 22 -13.19 -1.25 -14.41
C VAL A 22 -14.33 -0.53 -15.11
N ASP A 23 -15.56 -0.99 -14.93
CA ASP A 23 -16.73 -0.47 -15.64
C ASP A 23 -17.82 -0.03 -14.67
N ASN A 24 -17.98 1.28 -14.55
CA ASN A 24 -19.03 1.96 -13.78
C ASN A 24 -19.26 1.38 -12.37
N VAL A 25 -18.18 1.16 -11.62
CA VAL A 25 -18.25 0.56 -10.29
C VAL A 25 -18.52 1.62 -9.23
N SER A 26 -19.53 1.36 -8.39
CA SER A 26 -19.81 2.14 -7.17
C SER A 26 -19.86 1.20 -5.98
N CYS A 27 -19.05 1.47 -4.96
CA CYS A 27 -19.00 0.69 -3.72
C CYS A 27 -18.36 1.52 -2.59
N SER A 28 -18.55 1.07 -1.35
CA SER A 28 -17.88 1.65 -0.18
C SER A 28 -17.15 0.57 0.61
N PHE A 29 -16.02 0.96 1.19
CA PHE A 29 -15.20 0.16 2.08
C PHE A 29 -15.18 0.85 3.44
N GLU A 30 -15.81 0.25 4.43
CA GLU A 30 -16.00 0.84 5.75
C GLU A 30 -14.68 1.07 6.49
N ALA A 31 -14.59 2.16 7.24
CA ALA A 31 -13.43 2.51 8.04
C ALA A 31 -13.12 1.44 9.10
N GLY A 32 -11.86 1.01 9.14
CA GLY A 32 -11.37 0.06 10.15
C GLY A 32 -11.81 -1.39 9.95
N THR A 33 -12.32 -1.74 8.78
CA THR A 33 -12.61 -3.12 8.38
C THR A 33 -11.48 -3.70 7.53
N LEU A 34 -11.39 -5.03 7.50
CA LEU A 34 -10.60 -5.76 6.52
C LEU A 34 -11.53 -6.20 5.38
N THR A 35 -11.35 -5.62 4.21
CA THR A 35 -12.13 -5.97 3.03
C THR A 35 -11.28 -6.73 2.02
N THR A 36 -11.79 -7.85 1.50
CA THR A 36 -11.11 -8.65 0.48
C THR A 36 -11.83 -8.54 -0.85
N LEU A 37 -11.09 -8.17 -1.91
CA LEU A 37 -11.59 -8.18 -3.28
C LEU A 37 -11.38 -9.57 -3.88
N LEU A 38 -12.47 -10.28 -4.17
CA LEU A 38 -12.45 -11.60 -4.79
C LEU A 38 -12.85 -11.53 -6.27
N GLY A 39 -12.24 -12.36 -7.07
CA GLY A 39 -12.55 -12.47 -8.50
C GLY A 39 -11.41 -13.10 -9.30
N PRO A 40 -11.69 -13.53 -10.53
CA PRO A 40 -10.69 -14.15 -11.40
C PRO A 40 -9.56 -13.19 -11.77
N SER A 41 -8.46 -13.73 -12.33
CA SER A 41 -7.40 -12.90 -12.88
C SER A 41 -7.94 -11.99 -13.99
N GLY A 42 -7.49 -10.73 -14.00
CA GLY A 42 -7.92 -9.75 -15.01
C GLY A 42 -9.27 -9.06 -14.75
N CYS A 43 -9.98 -9.35 -13.65
CA CYS A 43 -11.27 -8.69 -13.34
C CYS A 43 -11.15 -7.26 -12.74
N GLY A 44 -9.97 -6.64 -12.76
CA GLY A 44 -9.78 -5.25 -12.36
C GLY A 44 -9.39 -5.02 -10.89
N LYS A 45 -9.13 -6.05 -10.07
CA LYS A 45 -8.75 -5.89 -8.64
C LYS A 45 -7.52 -4.99 -8.45
N THR A 46 -6.39 -5.37 -9.06
CA THR A 46 -5.14 -4.58 -9.01
C THR A 46 -5.34 -3.18 -9.57
N THR A 47 -6.12 -3.03 -10.64
CA THR A 47 -6.44 -1.72 -11.21
C THR A 47 -7.22 -0.86 -10.21
N SER A 48 -8.23 -1.42 -9.54
CA SER A 48 -9.00 -0.72 -8.50
C SER A 48 -8.13 -0.31 -7.32
N LEU A 49 -7.27 -1.20 -6.82
CA LEU A 49 -6.31 -0.87 -5.76
C LEU A 49 -5.36 0.27 -6.16
N ARG A 50 -4.82 0.23 -7.38
CA ARG A 50 -3.95 1.29 -7.91
C ARG A 50 -4.68 2.62 -8.08
N ILE A 51 -5.95 2.59 -8.43
CA ILE A 51 -6.80 3.79 -8.51
C ILE A 51 -7.00 4.39 -7.11
N ILE A 52 -7.27 3.59 -6.07
CA ILE A 52 -7.35 4.08 -4.68
C ILE A 52 -6.01 4.67 -4.24
N ALA A 53 -4.91 4.00 -4.54
CA ALA A 53 -3.55 4.44 -4.18
C ALA A 53 -3.10 5.71 -4.92
N GLY A 54 -3.82 6.16 -5.97
CA GLY A 54 -3.40 7.30 -6.81
C GLY A 54 -2.26 6.97 -7.78
N LEU A 55 -1.97 5.69 -7.98
CA LEU A 55 -0.96 5.20 -8.92
C LEU A 55 -1.52 5.05 -10.34
N GLU A 56 -2.84 5.03 -10.46
CA GLU A 56 -3.56 4.97 -11.73
C GLU A 56 -4.74 5.94 -11.67
N ARG A 57 -4.96 6.68 -12.75
CA ARG A 57 -6.09 7.61 -12.84
C ARG A 57 -7.33 6.90 -13.38
N ALA A 58 -8.48 7.10 -12.74
CA ALA A 58 -9.76 6.72 -13.32
C ALA A 58 -10.01 7.50 -14.64
N THR A 59 -10.68 6.86 -15.60
CA THR A 59 -11.14 7.52 -16.83
C THR A 59 -12.33 8.43 -16.51
N SER A 60 -13.21 8.00 -15.59
CA SER A 60 -14.34 8.77 -15.08
C SER A 60 -14.76 8.28 -13.70
N GLY A 61 -15.64 9.03 -13.02
CA GLY A 61 -16.09 8.76 -11.67
C GLY A 61 -15.26 9.48 -10.62
N LYS A 62 -15.54 9.20 -9.33
CA LYS A 62 -14.87 9.83 -8.19
C LYS A 62 -14.44 8.81 -7.16
N ILE A 63 -13.35 9.13 -6.45
CA ILE A 63 -12.86 8.41 -5.29
C ILE A 63 -12.89 9.35 -4.11
N LEU A 64 -13.54 8.91 -3.04
CA LEU A 64 -13.59 9.65 -1.78
C LEU A 64 -12.84 8.87 -0.70
N VAL A 65 -12.10 9.57 0.15
CA VAL A 65 -11.49 9.06 1.38
C VAL A 65 -11.97 9.95 2.53
N ASP A 66 -12.75 9.41 3.47
CA ASP A 66 -13.45 10.19 4.52
C ASP A 66 -14.27 11.37 3.91
N ASP A 67 -15.04 11.10 2.86
CA ASP A 67 -15.84 12.08 2.10
C ASP A 67 -15.03 13.18 1.39
N GLU A 68 -13.70 13.14 1.45
CA GLU A 68 -12.81 14.04 0.70
C GLU A 68 -12.55 13.47 -0.70
N ASP A 69 -12.79 14.28 -1.74
CA ASP A 69 -12.53 13.88 -3.14
C ASP A 69 -11.02 13.87 -3.42
N VAL A 70 -10.47 12.66 -3.52
CA VAL A 70 -9.04 12.44 -3.81
C VAL A 70 -8.78 12.02 -5.25
N THR A 71 -9.78 12.10 -6.12
CA THR A 71 -9.74 11.58 -7.51
C THR A 71 -8.52 12.06 -8.29
N ILE A 72 -8.20 13.35 -8.18
CA ILE A 72 -7.08 13.97 -8.92
C ILE A 72 -5.80 14.11 -8.09
N LEU A 73 -5.85 13.81 -6.79
CA LEU A 73 -4.68 13.92 -5.92
C LEU A 73 -3.63 12.87 -6.30
N PRO A 74 -2.34 13.22 -6.29
CA PRO A 74 -1.26 12.25 -6.47
C PRO A 74 -1.20 11.28 -5.27
N ALA A 75 -0.53 10.14 -5.44
CA ALA A 75 -0.41 9.11 -4.40
C ALA A 75 0.19 9.65 -3.08
N THR A 76 1.08 10.65 -3.15
CA THR A 76 1.72 11.27 -1.99
C THR A 76 0.76 12.01 -1.06
N ASP A 77 -0.38 12.44 -1.58
CA ASP A 77 -1.31 13.35 -0.89
C ASP A 77 -2.60 12.64 -0.43
N ARG A 78 -2.68 11.30 -0.63
CA ARG A 78 -3.91 10.54 -0.34
C ARG A 78 -3.96 9.88 1.05
N ASP A 79 -2.89 9.94 1.82
CA ASP A 79 -2.77 9.24 3.12
C ASP A 79 -3.08 7.72 3.01
N VAL A 80 -2.70 7.12 1.89
CA VAL A 80 -2.89 5.70 1.53
C VAL A 80 -1.54 5.07 1.28
N SER A 81 -1.31 3.86 1.80
CA SER A 81 -0.12 3.06 1.50
C SER A 81 -0.49 1.76 0.81
N MET A 82 0.41 1.26 -0.03
CA MET A 82 0.20 0.02 -0.78
C MET A 82 1.39 -0.94 -0.64
N VAL A 83 1.08 -2.20 -0.36
CA VAL A 83 2.01 -3.32 -0.43
C VAL A 83 1.79 -4.04 -1.75
N PHE A 84 2.82 -4.05 -2.60
CA PHE A 84 2.77 -4.67 -3.93
C PHE A 84 3.01 -6.17 -3.87
N GLN A 85 2.50 -6.92 -4.84
CA GLN A 85 2.72 -8.36 -4.99
C GLN A 85 4.20 -8.73 -5.04
N SER A 86 5.04 -7.93 -5.69
CA SER A 86 6.51 -8.11 -5.79
C SER A 86 7.28 -7.55 -4.59
N TYR A 87 6.57 -7.09 -3.53
CA TYR A 87 7.12 -6.35 -2.38
C TYR A 87 7.78 -5.02 -2.73
N ALA A 88 8.33 -4.85 -3.92
CA ALA A 88 8.96 -3.64 -4.46
C ALA A 88 9.97 -2.99 -3.49
N LEU A 89 10.77 -3.80 -2.79
CA LEU A 89 11.84 -3.29 -1.93
C LEU A 89 12.96 -2.66 -2.77
N PHE A 90 13.57 -1.62 -2.23
CA PHE A 90 14.75 -1.00 -2.83
C PHE A 90 15.96 -1.93 -2.61
N PRO A 91 16.51 -2.57 -3.66
CA PRO A 91 17.51 -3.62 -3.50
C PRO A 91 18.88 -3.10 -3.03
N HIS A 92 19.13 -1.81 -3.19
CA HIS A 92 20.36 -1.11 -2.80
C HIS A 92 20.28 -0.46 -1.42
N MET A 93 19.18 -0.65 -0.70
CA MET A 93 18.94 -0.12 0.65
C MET A 93 18.79 -1.27 1.63
N SER A 94 19.33 -1.11 2.83
CA SER A 94 19.13 -2.03 3.95
C SER A 94 17.65 -2.07 4.39
N VAL A 95 17.32 -3.01 5.26
CA VAL A 95 15.97 -3.15 5.85
C VAL A 95 15.53 -1.85 6.53
N ILE A 96 16.39 -1.29 7.40
CA ILE A 96 16.06 -0.04 8.11
C ILE A 96 15.87 1.14 7.15
N GLU A 97 16.69 1.23 6.10
CA GLU A 97 16.58 2.27 5.08
C GLU A 97 15.31 2.12 4.26
N ASN A 98 14.92 0.89 3.88
CA ASN A 98 13.65 0.61 3.22
C ASN A 98 12.47 1.08 4.06
N VAL A 99 12.43 0.71 5.35
CA VAL A 99 11.31 1.06 6.25
C VAL A 99 11.26 2.55 6.52
N SER A 100 12.40 3.19 6.77
CA SER A 100 12.46 4.62 7.10
C SER A 100 12.34 5.56 5.89
N TYR A 101 12.40 5.05 4.66
CA TYR A 101 12.47 5.85 3.44
C TYR A 101 11.35 6.91 3.34
N GLY A 102 10.10 6.52 3.57
CA GLY A 102 8.96 7.44 3.51
C GLY A 102 9.06 8.58 4.52
N LEU A 103 9.46 8.28 5.76
CA LEU A 103 9.65 9.28 6.81
C LEU A 103 10.77 10.29 6.46
N LYS A 104 11.85 9.80 5.83
CA LYS A 104 12.93 10.64 5.33
C LYS A 104 12.45 11.59 4.23
N MET A 105 11.57 11.12 3.33
CA MET A 105 11.05 11.94 2.23
C MET A 105 10.13 13.08 2.69
N ILE A 106 9.44 12.91 3.82
CA ILE A 106 8.63 13.97 4.45
C ILE A 106 9.41 14.80 5.48
N ASN A 107 10.75 14.76 5.42
CA ASN A 107 11.68 15.55 6.24
C ASN A 107 11.55 15.34 7.76
N VAL A 108 11.18 14.15 8.22
CA VAL A 108 11.31 13.77 9.63
C VAL A 108 12.80 13.73 9.99
N ASN A 109 13.18 14.20 11.19
CA ASN A 109 14.57 14.19 11.60
C ASN A 109 15.14 12.76 11.74
N LYS A 110 16.47 12.63 11.65
CA LYS A 110 17.14 11.33 11.56
C LYS A 110 16.90 10.44 12.77
N GLU A 111 16.95 10.98 13.94
CA GLU A 111 16.80 10.24 15.20
C GLU A 111 15.38 9.67 15.29
N GLU A 112 14.39 10.50 15.01
CA GLU A 112 12.97 10.14 15.06
C GLU A 112 12.59 9.11 13.98
N TYR A 113 13.06 9.25 12.72
CA TYR A 113 12.69 8.27 11.70
C TYR A 113 13.37 6.92 11.92
N ILE A 114 14.57 6.86 12.49
CA ILE A 114 15.23 5.61 12.86
C ILE A 114 14.46 4.94 14.01
N GLU A 115 14.10 5.67 15.06
CA GLU A 115 13.33 5.14 16.18
C GLU A 115 12.00 4.53 15.71
N LYS A 116 11.22 5.29 14.93
CA LYS A 116 9.94 4.81 14.36
C LYS A 116 10.10 3.57 13.48
N ALA A 117 11.19 3.52 12.69
CA ALA A 117 11.46 2.36 11.84
C ALA A 117 11.81 1.13 12.69
N LEU A 118 12.61 1.27 13.75
CA LEU A 118 12.94 0.18 14.68
C LEU A 118 11.70 -0.34 15.41
N GLU A 119 10.86 0.56 15.93
CA GLU A 119 9.58 0.17 16.54
C GLU A 119 8.70 -0.59 15.55
N THR A 120 8.66 -0.15 14.29
CA THR A 120 7.85 -0.79 13.25
C THR A 120 8.41 -2.17 12.89
N LEU A 121 9.74 -2.33 12.81
CA LEU A 121 10.38 -3.63 12.59
C LEU A 121 10.07 -4.61 13.71
N LYS A 122 10.01 -4.16 14.95
CA LYS A 122 9.58 -4.96 16.10
C LYS A 122 8.15 -5.48 15.95
N LEU A 123 7.21 -4.63 15.49
CA LEU A 123 5.81 -5.02 15.24
C LEU A 123 5.67 -6.16 14.22
N VAL A 124 6.58 -6.25 13.26
CA VAL A 124 6.58 -7.31 12.22
C VAL A 124 7.55 -8.46 12.52
N ASN A 125 8.09 -8.54 13.75
CA ASN A 125 9.06 -9.55 14.20
C ASN A 125 10.31 -9.64 13.31
N LEU A 126 10.94 -8.49 13.04
CA LEU A 126 12.19 -8.35 12.29
C LEU A 126 13.27 -7.59 13.07
N GLU A 127 13.27 -7.65 14.41
CA GLU A 127 14.37 -7.18 15.24
C GLU A 127 15.66 -7.94 14.89
N GLY A 128 16.78 -7.23 14.80
CA GLY A 128 18.09 -7.79 14.44
C GLY A 128 18.32 -7.95 12.93
N TYR A 129 17.37 -7.53 12.09
CA TYR A 129 17.49 -7.57 10.63
C TYR A 129 17.78 -6.20 10.00
N GLU A 130 17.95 -5.15 10.80
CA GLU A 130 17.99 -3.73 10.38
C GLU A 130 19.03 -3.47 9.28
N ASN A 131 20.20 -4.09 9.40
CA ASN A 131 21.34 -3.87 8.52
C ASN A 131 21.41 -4.84 7.34
N ARG A 132 20.49 -5.81 7.24
CA ARG A 132 20.47 -6.76 6.13
C ARG A 132 19.96 -6.10 4.85
N MET A 133 20.46 -6.62 3.73
CA MET A 133 19.96 -6.26 2.41
C MET A 133 18.76 -7.13 2.04
N PRO A 134 17.84 -6.67 1.16
CA PRO A 134 16.71 -7.48 0.69
C PRO A 134 17.10 -8.86 0.15
N SER A 135 18.26 -8.97 -0.53
CA SER A 135 18.79 -10.22 -1.06
C SER A 135 19.17 -11.28 0.00
N GLU A 136 19.34 -10.85 1.25
CA GLU A 136 19.68 -11.73 2.37
C GLU A 136 18.45 -12.23 3.15
N LEU A 137 17.24 -11.88 2.65
CA LEU A 137 15.97 -12.20 3.30
C LEU A 137 15.19 -13.27 2.54
N SER A 138 14.48 -14.11 3.28
CA SER A 138 13.45 -14.98 2.68
C SER A 138 12.28 -14.15 2.14
N GLY A 139 11.48 -14.72 1.22
CA GLY A 139 10.31 -14.03 0.65
C GLY A 139 9.33 -13.54 1.73
N GLY A 140 9.05 -14.35 2.76
CA GLY A 140 8.20 -13.92 3.87
C GLY A 140 8.83 -12.81 4.73
N GLN A 141 10.17 -12.75 4.86
CA GLN A 141 10.85 -11.63 5.51
C GLN A 141 10.78 -10.36 4.66
N GLN A 142 11.00 -10.48 3.34
CA GLN A 142 10.84 -9.35 2.41
C GLN A 142 9.41 -8.77 2.45
N GLN A 143 8.40 -9.64 2.48
CA GLN A 143 7.00 -9.23 2.62
C GLN A 143 6.79 -8.44 3.92
N ARG A 144 7.30 -8.91 5.05
CA ARG A 144 7.20 -8.20 6.33
C ARG A 144 7.91 -6.85 6.32
N VAL A 145 9.06 -6.73 5.63
CA VAL A 145 9.72 -5.43 5.41
C VAL A 145 8.84 -4.49 4.58
N ALA A 146 8.19 -5.00 3.52
CA ALA A 146 7.28 -4.20 2.70
C ALA A 146 6.06 -3.73 3.50
N VAL A 147 5.50 -4.58 4.38
CA VAL A 147 4.44 -4.20 5.31
C VAL A 147 4.94 -3.14 6.29
N ALA A 148 6.12 -3.32 6.91
CA ALA A 148 6.70 -2.34 7.82
C ALA A 148 6.88 -0.97 7.14
N ARG A 149 7.40 -0.96 5.91
CA ARG A 149 7.54 0.27 5.10
C ARG A 149 6.21 0.97 4.84
N ALA A 150 5.14 0.19 4.64
CA ALA A 150 3.82 0.75 4.38
C ALA A 150 3.16 1.32 5.65
N ILE A 151 3.36 0.70 6.82
CA ILE A 151 2.67 1.11 8.07
C ILE A 151 3.43 2.15 8.89
N VAL A 152 4.75 2.35 8.66
CA VAL A 152 5.56 3.32 9.42
C VAL A 152 5.05 4.75 9.31
N LEU A 153 4.43 5.09 8.18
CA LEU A 153 3.79 6.39 7.92
C LEU A 153 2.44 6.54 8.61
N LYS A 154 1.90 5.47 9.21
CA LYS A 154 0.56 5.41 9.84
C LYS A 154 -0.56 5.87 8.90
N PRO A 155 -0.66 5.30 7.69
CA PRO A 155 -1.65 5.70 6.70
C PRO A 155 -3.07 5.44 7.21
N LYS A 156 -4.07 6.19 6.68
CA LYS A 156 -5.49 5.96 6.96
C LYS A 156 -6.01 4.68 6.29
N VAL A 157 -5.47 4.34 5.10
CA VAL A 157 -5.84 3.18 4.30
C VAL A 157 -4.60 2.39 3.93
N LEU A 158 -4.64 1.07 4.14
CA LEU A 158 -3.58 0.15 3.75
C LEU A 158 -4.12 -0.83 2.72
N LEU A 159 -3.49 -0.87 1.56
CA LEU A 159 -3.85 -1.72 0.43
C LEU A 159 -2.84 -2.85 0.27
N PHE A 160 -3.33 -4.05 -0.06
CA PHE A 160 -2.51 -5.22 -0.37
C PHE A 160 -2.89 -5.75 -1.75
N ASP A 161 -1.92 -5.83 -2.65
CA ASP A 161 -2.10 -6.45 -3.97
C ASP A 161 -1.56 -7.89 -3.92
N GLU A 162 -2.47 -8.86 -3.93
CA GLU A 162 -2.18 -10.31 -3.87
C GLU A 162 -1.17 -10.74 -2.77
N PRO A 163 -1.41 -10.40 -1.49
CA PRO A 163 -0.42 -10.61 -0.43
C PRO A 163 -0.08 -12.07 -0.15
N LEU A 164 -0.88 -13.01 -0.64
CA LEU A 164 -0.72 -14.45 -0.36
C LEU A 164 -0.18 -15.24 -1.56
N SER A 165 0.06 -14.61 -2.70
CA SER A 165 0.49 -15.29 -3.94
C SER A 165 1.85 -15.99 -3.82
N ASN A 166 2.71 -15.55 -2.90
CA ASN A 166 4.05 -16.09 -2.69
C ASN A 166 4.17 -16.94 -1.39
N LEU A 167 3.05 -17.24 -0.74
CA LEU A 167 3.04 -18.20 0.36
C LEU A 167 2.90 -19.59 -0.23
N ASP A 168 3.96 -20.40 -0.14
CA ASP A 168 3.89 -21.82 -0.47
C ASP A 168 2.75 -22.47 0.30
N ALA A 169 1.76 -22.97 -0.44
CA ALA A 169 0.74 -23.85 0.10
C ALA A 169 1.44 -25.18 0.47
N LYS A 170 1.88 -25.28 1.73
CA LYS A 170 2.27 -26.55 2.32
C LYS A 170 1.11 -27.16 3.05
#